data_38df418d526a89aaf0df2aaad76c51c3
#
_entry.id   38df418d526a89aaf0df2aaad76c51c3
#
_cell.length_a   1.000
_cell.length_b   1.000
_cell.length_c   1.000
_cell.angle_alpha   90.00
_cell.angle_beta   90.00
_cell.angle_gamma   90.00
#
_symmetry.space_group_name_H-M   'P 1'
#
loop_
_entity.id
_entity.type
_entity.pdbx_description
1 polymer ?
#
loop_
_entity_poly.entity_id
_entity_poly.type
_entity_poly.pdbx_seq_one_letter_code
_entity_poly.pdbx_strand_id
1 'polypeptide(L)'
;MSERVAAIILAGGRSARFGRDKLVEPIAGRPMLDHVIERLRPLATDIVVAASASAVADLPADIVIARDDRPYEGPLAGLATGLRTLDPGLERVVVVGGDMPTLVTPVLRRLVDGLGRREAAVLADRDGPRPLPLAVRRGPAESAADRLLETGERRLRALLGELDVDVIPPATWQLDDPTGETLRDVDVPGDLPV
;
A
#
# COMPACT_ATOMS: atom_id res chain seq x y z
N MET A 1 -2.56 15.65 20.20
CA MET A 1 -3.40 15.50 18.98
C MET A 1 -2.81 14.34 18.18
N SER A 2 -3.59 13.30 17.92
CA SER A 2 -3.11 12.21 17.06
C SER A 2 -2.88 12.79 15.66
N GLU A 3 -1.66 12.67 15.13
CA GLU A 3 -1.38 13.08 13.76
C GLU A 3 -2.24 12.24 12.80
N ARG A 4 -2.91 12.91 11.86
CA ARG A 4 -3.75 12.24 10.85
C ARG A 4 -2.88 11.36 9.95
N VAL A 5 -3.37 10.17 9.66
CA VAL A 5 -2.72 9.20 8.77
C VAL A 5 -3.58 9.07 7.52
N ALA A 6 -2.95 9.10 6.36
CA ALA A 6 -3.60 8.73 5.11
C ALA A 6 -3.21 7.32 4.67
N ALA A 7 -3.98 6.72 3.80
CA ALA A 7 -3.66 5.45 3.18
C ALA A 7 -3.67 5.54 1.65
N ILE A 8 -2.73 4.86 1.00
CA ILE A 8 -2.72 4.64 -0.44
C ILE A 8 -2.80 3.14 -0.70
N ILE A 9 -3.80 2.73 -1.49
CA ILE A 9 -3.93 1.36 -1.98
C ILE A 9 -3.43 1.32 -3.42
N LEU A 10 -2.37 0.56 -3.67
CA LEU A 10 -1.86 0.34 -5.02
C LEU A 10 -2.72 -0.73 -5.71
N ALA A 11 -3.64 -0.28 -6.55
CA ALA A 11 -4.61 -1.11 -7.26
C ALA A 11 -4.29 -1.25 -8.76
N GLY A 12 -3.05 -0.94 -9.15
CA GLY A 12 -2.56 -1.03 -10.53
C GLY A 12 -1.80 -2.34 -10.76
N GLY A 13 -2.21 -3.09 -11.78
CA GLY A 13 -1.53 -4.30 -12.20
C GLY A 13 -2.30 -5.00 -13.32
N ARG A 14 -1.59 -5.74 -14.20
CA ARG A 14 -2.25 -6.43 -15.33
C ARG A 14 -3.03 -7.68 -14.92
N SER A 15 -3.06 -8.06 -13.63
CA SER A 15 -3.68 -9.32 -13.15
C SER A 15 -3.49 -10.52 -14.11
N ALA A 16 -2.34 -10.53 -14.84
CA ALA A 16 -2.11 -11.41 -15.98
C ALA A 16 -2.15 -12.89 -15.60
N ARG A 17 -1.80 -13.23 -14.37
CA ARG A 17 -1.85 -14.59 -13.84
C ARG A 17 -3.25 -15.00 -13.39
N PHE A 18 -4.11 -14.01 -13.09
CA PHE A 18 -5.48 -14.23 -12.63
C PHE A 18 -6.48 -14.38 -13.80
N GLY A 19 -6.11 -13.91 -15.02
CA GLY A 19 -6.94 -13.95 -16.22
C GLY A 19 -8.11 -12.95 -16.22
N ARG A 20 -8.34 -12.25 -15.11
CA ARG A 20 -9.36 -11.21 -14.89
C ARG A 20 -8.89 -10.25 -13.81
N ASP A 21 -9.64 -9.17 -13.55
CA ASP A 21 -9.29 -8.24 -12.49
C ASP A 21 -9.43 -8.89 -11.10
N LYS A 22 -8.31 -9.16 -10.44
CA LYS A 22 -8.29 -9.85 -9.15
C LYS A 22 -8.89 -9.02 -8.01
N LEU A 23 -8.95 -7.70 -8.14
CA LEU A 23 -9.43 -6.82 -7.07
C LEU A 23 -10.94 -6.89 -6.85
N VAL A 24 -11.67 -7.32 -7.89
CA VAL A 24 -13.12 -7.57 -7.81
C VAL A 24 -13.47 -9.01 -7.45
N GLU A 25 -12.48 -9.90 -7.28
CA GLU A 25 -12.73 -11.27 -6.86
C GLU A 25 -13.42 -11.31 -5.50
N PRO A 26 -14.48 -12.10 -5.37
CA PRO A 26 -15.21 -12.19 -4.12
C PRO A 26 -14.45 -13.04 -3.08
N ILE A 27 -14.19 -12.44 -1.93
CA ILE A 27 -13.79 -13.11 -0.70
C ILE A 27 -14.97 -13.02 0.24
N ALA A 28 -15.54 -14.15 0.66
CA ALA A 28 -16.75 -14.20 1.49
C ALA A 28 -17.90 -13.32 0.93
N GLY A 29 -18.07 -13.31 -0.41
CA GLY A 29 -19.14 -12.58 -1.10
C GLY A 29 -18.91 -11.08 -1.29
N ARG A 30 -17.72 -10.54 -0.99
CA ARG A 30 -17.37 -9.12 -1.14
C ARG A 30 -16.08 -8.98 -1.96
N PRO A 31 -15.93 -7.91 -2.77
CA PRO A 31 -14.69 -7.66 -3.51
C PRO A 31 -13.45 -7.68 -2.60
N MET A 32 -12.34 -8.22 -3.09
CA MET A 32 -11.06 -8.23 -2.37
C MET A 32 -10.64 -6.84 -1.91
N LEU A 33 -10.82 -5.83 -2.75
CA LEU A 33 -10.46 -4.45 -2.44
C LEU A 33 -11.24 -3.89 -1.25
N ASP A 34 -12.50 -4.29 -1.05
CA ASP A 34 -13.32 -3.88 0.08
C ASP A 34 -12.72 -4.36 1.42
N HIS A 35 -12.15 -5.57 1.43
CA HIS A 35 -11.47 -6.09 2.61
C HIS A 35 -10.24 -5.25 2.96
N VAL A 36 -9.44 -4.85 1.96
CA VAL A 36 -8.28 -3.97 2.16
C VAL A 36 -8.72 -2.61 2.72
N ILE A 37 -9.75 -1.99 2.14
CA ILE A 37 -10.29 -0.71 2.61
C ILE A 37 -10.73 -0.80 4.07
N GLU A 38 -11.46 -1.85 4.45
CA GLU A 38 -11.91 -2.04 5.83
C GLU A 38 -10.76 -2.16 6.84
N ARG A 39 -9.66 -2.81 6.46
CA ARG A 39 -8.47 -2.92 7.32
C ARG A 39 -7.78 -1.57 7.56
N LEU A 40 -7.92 -0.64 6.63
CA LEU A 40 -7.32 0.69 6.71
C LEU A 40 -8.19 1.70 7.47
N ARG A 41 -9.54 1.59 7.42
CA ARG A 41 -10.48 2.53 8.06
C ARG A 41 -10.19 2.84 9.54
N PRO A 42 -9.78 1.88 10.41
CA PRO A 42 -9.47 2.18 11.80
C PRO A 42 -8.17 2.98 12.00
N LEU A 43 -7.35 3.13 10.95
CA LEU A 43 -6.04 3.78 11.00
C LEU A 43 -6.03 5.09 10.21
N ALA A 44 -6.59 5.10 9.01
CA ALA A 44 -6.48 6.20 8.06
C ALA A 44 -7.78 7.04 8.02
N THR A 45 -7.62 8.37 8.04
CA THR A 45 -8.72 9.33 7.86
C THR A 45 -9.08 9.54 6.39
N ASP A 46 -8.10 9.36 5.51
CA ASP A 46 -8.21 9.58 4.06
C ASP A 46 -7.63 8.36 3.35
N ILE A 47 -8.39 7.77 2.45
CA ILE A 47 -7.97 6.59 1.68
C ILE A 47 -8.03 6.94 0.19
N VAL A 48 -6.90 6.74 -0.48
CA VAL A 48 -6.73 6.91 -1.92
C VAL A 48 -6.46 5.56 -2.57
N VAL A 49 -7.18 5.24 -3.62
CA VAL A 49 -6.92 4.07 -4.46
C VAL A 49 -6.22 4.53 -5.74
N ALA A 50 -4.94 4.18 -5.88
CA ALA A 50 -4.18 4.41 -7.09
C ALA A 50 -4.45 3.28 -8.09
N ALA A 51 -5.29 3.53 -9.08
CA ALA A 51 -5.75 2.53 -10.04
C ALA A 51 -5.61 3.02 -11.49
N SER A 52 -5.42 2.07 -12.41
CA SER A 52 -5.65 2.35 -13.84
C SER A 52 -7.15 2.53 -14.11
N ALA A 53 -7.47 3.29 -15.17
CA ALA A 53 -8.83 3.77 -15.45
C ALA A 53 -9.95 2.72 -15.54
N SER A 54 -9.62 1.44 -15.65
CA SER A 54 -10.59 0.33 -15.83
C SER A 54 -10.84 -0.53 -14.58
N ALA A 55 -10.07 -0.35 -13.52
CA ALA A 55 -9.99 -1.35 -12.45
C ALA A 55 -10.95 -1.13 -11.25
N VAL A 56 -11.73 -0.04 -11.19
CA VAL A 56 -12.49 0.26 -9.97
C VAL A 56 -13.83 0.92 -10.31
N ALA A 57 -14.89 0.12 -10.42
CA ALA A 57 -16.21 0.61 -10.81
C ALA A 57 -17.09 1.06 -9.63
N ASP A 58 -17.06 0.41 -8.47
CA ASP A 58 -18.02 0.62 -7.37
C ASP A 58 -17.35 0.79 -6.00
N LEU A 59 -16.52 1.85 -5.85
CA LEU A 59 -15.94 2.19 -4.55
C LEU A 59 -16.91 3.03 -3.69
N PRO A 60 -16.81 2.92 -2.35
CA PRO A 60 -17.51 3.83 -1.45
C PRO A 60 -17.22 5.30 -1.78
N ALA A 61 -18.22 6.17 -1.63
CA ALA A 61 -18.14 7.58 -2.03
C ALA A 61 -17.07 8.42 -1.28
N ASP A 62 -16.59 7.92 -0.15
CA ASP A 62 -15.54 8.51 0.67
C ASP A 62 -14.12 8.09 0.24
N ILE A 63 -13.99 7.21 -0.74
CA ILE A 63 -12.71 6.76 -1.30
C ILE A 63 -12.35 7.59 -2.52
N VAL A 64 -11.16 8.18 -2.50
CA VAL A 64 -10.65 8.97 -3.62
C VAL A 64 -9.90 8.07 -4.60
N ILE A 65 -10.19 8.19 -5.89
CA ILE A 65 -9.48 7.44 -6.93
C ILE A 65 -8.40 8.34 -7.53
N ALA A 66 -7.13 7.98 -7.33
CA ALA A 66 -6.01 8.58 -8.04
C ALA A 66 -5.80 7.85 -9.36
N ARG A 67 -6.02 8.54 -10.48
CA ARG A 67 -5.85 7.97 -11.82
C ARG A 67 -4.51 8.40 -12.39
N ASP A 68 -3.73 7.42 -12.83
CA ASP A 68 -2.52 7.69 -13.59
C ASP A 68 -2.90 7.96 -15.05
N ASP A 69 -2.41 9.08 -15.60
CA ASP A 69 -2.61 9.45 -17.01
C ASP A 69 -1.91 8.46 -17.97
N ARG A 70 -0.94 7.69 -17.44
CA ARG A 70 -0.19 6.67 -18.17
C ARG A 70 -0.41 5.30 -17.55
N PRO A 71 -1.34 4.51 -18.04
CA PRO A 71 -1.63 3.18 -17.47
C PRO A 71 -0.40 2.27 -17.54
N TYR A 72 -0.20 1.49 -16.48
CA TYR A 72 0.81 0.43 -16.37
C TYR A 72 2.27 0.90 -16.20
N GLU A 73 2.51 2.09 -15.70
CA GLU A 73 3.87 2.56 -15.37
C GLU A 73 4.48 1.93 -14.09
N GLY A 74 3.80 0.96 -13.49
CA GLY A 74 4.29 0.20 -12.34
C GLY A 74 3.90 0.78 -10.98
N PRO A 75 4.20 0.06 -9.88
CA PRO A 75 3.72 0.43 -8.55
C PRO A 75 4.31 1.74 -8.02
N LEU A 76 5.50 2.13 -8.47
CA LEU A 76 6.11 3.40 -8.07
C LEU A 76 5.36 4.62 -8.65
N ALA A 77 4.88 4.52 -9.89
CA ALA A 77 4.05 5.57 -10.50
C ALA A 77 2.71 5.69 -9.79
N GLY A 78 2.07 4.56 -9.47
CA GLY A 78 0.84 4.55 -8.67
C GLY A 78 1.03 5.21 -7.30
N LEU A 79 2.15 4.96 -6.62
CA LEU A 79 2.48 5.65 -5.37
C LEU A 79 2.61 7.16 -5.58
N ALA A 80 3.39 7.62 -6.56
CA ALA A 80 3.59 9.04 -6.82
C ALA A 80 2.26 9.76 -7.11
N THR A 81 1.39 9.15 -7.92
CA THR A 81 0.05 9.66 -8.23
C THR A 81 -0.82 9.73 -6.97
N GLY A 82 -0.80 8.68 -6.15
CA GLY A 82 -1.51 8.66 -4.87
C GLY A 82 -1.05 9.76 -3.91
N LEU A 83 0.27 9.95 -3.75
CA LEU A 83 0.85 10.99 -2.89
C LEU A 83 0.45 12.41 -3.33
N ARG A 84 0.42 12.67 -4.63
CA ARG A 84 -0.03 13.98 -5.17
C ARG A 84 -1.52 14.23 -4.98
N THR A 85 -2.31 13.17 -4.90
CA THR A 85 -3.78 13.26 -4.73
C THR A 85 -4.17 13.56 -3.28
N LEU A 86 -3.33 13.21 -2.30
CA LEU A 86 -3.58 13.47 -0.88
C LEU A 86 -3.53 14.95 -0.54
N ASP A 87 -4.32 15.35 0.48
CA ASP A 87 -4.22 16.68 1.09
C ASP A 87 -2.76 16.97 1.50
N PRO A 88 -2.19 18.11 1.09
CA PRO A 88 -0.82 18.50 1.46
C PRO A 88 -0.52 18.52 2.96
N GLY A 89 -1.53 18.67 3.81
CA GLY A 89 -1.40 18.63 5.27
C GLY A 89 -1.27 17.23 5.86
N LEU A 90 -1.40 16.17 5.05
CA LEU A 90 -1.25 14.78 5.49
C LEU A 90 0.21 14.33 5.29
N GLU A 91 0.96 14.24 6.40
CA GLU A 91 2.38 13.91 6.35
C GLU A 91 2.69 12.42 6.47
N ARG A 92 1.83 11.64 7.15
CA ARG A 92 2.03 10.21 7.38
C ARG A 92 1.13 9.41 6.47
N VAL A 93 1.71 8.52 5.69
CA VAL A 93 0.99 7.73 4.69
C VAL A 93 1.35 6.26 4.87
N VAL A 94 0.34 5.39 4.99
CA VAL A 94 0.51 3.96 4.88
C VAL A 94 0.18 3.53 3.45
N VAL A 95 1.03 2.70 2.87
CA VAL A 95 0.90 2.21 1.48
C VAL A 95 0.76 0.70 1.50
N VAL A 96 -0.26 0.18 0.84
CA VAL A 96 -0.55 -1.25 0.77
C VAL A 96 -0.87 -1.69 -0.66
N GLY A 97 -0.78 -2.98 -0.94
CA GLY A 97 -1.31 -3.57 -2.18
C GLY A 97 -2.82 -3.78 -2.09
N GLY A 98 -3.54 -3.59 -3.19
CA GLY A 98 -4.96 -3.94 -3.29
C GLY A 98 -5.23 -5.44 -3.23
N ASP A 99 -4.19 -6.25 -3.31
CA ASP A 99 -4.18 -7.71 -3.24
C ASP A 99 -3.79 -8.27 -1.86
N MET A 100 -3.82 -7.45 -0.82
CA MET A 100 -3.48 -7.81 0.56
C MET A 100 -4.73 -7.79 1.48
N PRO A 101 -5.72 -8.67 1.28
CA PRO A 101 -7.02 -8.60 2.00
C PRO A 101 -6.92 -8.98 3.49
N THR A 102 -5.82 -9.60 3.89
CA THR A 102 -5.61 -10.14 5.26
C THR A 102 -4.74 -9.23 6.14
N LEU A 103 -4.56 -7.96 5.74
CA LEU A 103 -3.82 -6.96 6.54
C LEU A 103 -4.30 -6.92 8.00
N VAL A 104 -3.35 -6.87 8.92
CA VAL A 104 -3.61 -6.78 10.36
C VAL A 104 -3.40 -5.33 10.81
N THR A 105 -4.49 -4.65 11.19
CA THR A 105 -4.45 -3.21 11.54
C THR A 105 -3.44 -2.85 12.64
N PRO A 106 -3.26 -3.62 13.73
CA PRO A 106 -2.18 -3.39 14.70
C PRO A 106 -0.79 -3.35 14.09
N VAL A 107 -0.48 -4.21 13.10
CA VAL A 107 0.81 -4.21 12.39
C VAL A 107 0.96 -2.94 11.56
N LEU A 108 -0.10 -2.50 10.86
CA LEU A 108 -0.08 -1.25 10.12
C LEU A 108 0.13 -0.04 11.04
N ARG A 109 -0.47 -0.06 12.24
CA ARG A 109 -0.23 0.98 13.26
C ARG A 109 1.22 0.99 13.69
N ARG A 110 1.82 -0.18 13.94
CA ARG A 110 3.25 -0.32 14.26
C ARG A 110 4.15 0.24 13.16
N LEU A 111 3.79 0.04 11.89
CA LEU A 111 4.52 0.65 10.76
C LEU A 111 4.48 2.19 10.83
N VAL A 112 3.31 2.77 11.04
CA VAL A 112 3.15 4.23 11.15
C VAL A 112 3.90 4.80 12.35
N ASP A 113 3.87 4.11 13.50
CA ASP A 113 4.60 4.50 14.70
C ASP A 113 6.13 4.38 14.49
N GLY A 114 6.55 3.36 13.72
CA GLY A 114 7.95 3.14 13.33
C GLY A 114 8.56 4.25 12.48
N LEU A 115 7.74 5.08 11.83
CA LEU A 115 8.25 6.27 11.14
C LEU A 115 9.07 7.16 12.07
N GLY A 116 8.63 7.38 13.36
CA GLY A 116 9.35 8.21 14.30
C GLY A 116 9.90 9.48 13.65
N ARG A 117 11.24 9.58 13.51
CA ARG A 117 11.95 10.63 12.74
C ARG A 117 12.40 10.17 11.35
N ARG A 118 12.22 8.91 11.01
CA ARG A 118 12.59 8.31 9.72
C ARG A 118 11.66 8.78 8.60
N GLU A 119 12.10 8.58 7.37
CA GLU A 119 11.33 8.92 6.17
C GLU A 119 10.42 7.78 5.72
N ALA A 120 10.79 6.54 6.07
CA ALA A 120 10.00 5.36 5.81
C ALA A 120 10.12 4.32 6.93
N ALA A 121 9.14 3.41 7.00
CA ALA A 121 9.19 2.19 7.81
C ALA A 121 8.65 1.02 7.01
N VAL A 122 9.29 -0.15 7.10
CA VAL A 122 8.91 -1.39 6.41
C VAL A 122 8.98 -2.58 7.34
N LEU A 123 8.23 -3.63 7.02
CA LEU A 123 8.39 -4.92 7.67
C LEU A 123 9.50 -5.71 6.99
N ALA A 124 10.25 -6.48 7.77
CA ALA A 124 11.12 -7.51 7.23
C ALA A 124 10.50 -8.89 7.41
N ASP A 125 10.74 -9.78 6.46
CA ASP A 125 10.60 -11.21 6.64
C ASP A 125 12.00 -11.89 6.68
N ARG A 126 12.06 -13.21 6.55
CA ARG A 126 13.32 -13.98 6.51
C ARG A 126 14.23 -13.62 5.32
N ASP A 127 13.66 -13.07 4.25
CA ASP A 127 14.35 -12.74 3.01
C ASP A 127 14.75 -11.25 2.96
N GLY A 128 14.40 -10.47 3.99
CA GLY A 128 14.75 -9.06 4.15
C GLY A 128 13.56 -8.09 4.10
N PRO A 129 13.83 -6.79 3.89
CA PRO A 129 12.78 -5.76 3.88
C PRO A 129 11.79 -5.98 2.73
N ARG A 130 10.49 -5.92 3.08
CA ARG A 130 9.38 -6.02 2.13
C ARG A 130 8.95 -4.62 1.68
N PRO A 131 8.75 -4.39 0.39
CA PRO A 131 8.35 -3.07 -0.11
C PRO A 131 6.89 -2.72 0.20
N LEU A 132 6.06 -3.69 0.60
CA LEU A 132 4.68 -3.53 1.06
C LEU A 132 4.40 -4.52 2.21
N PRO A 133 3.57 -4.11 3.19
CA PRO A 133 3.08 -2.76 3.42
C PRO A 133 4.23 -1.81 3.81
N LEU A 134 4.04 -0.52 3.55
CA LEU A 134 5.05 0.52 3.74
C LEU A 134 4.42 1.72 4.45
N ALA A 135 5.08 2.32 5.44
CA ALA A 135 4.73 3.65 5.91
C ALA A 135 5.79 4.65 5.44
N VAL A 136 5.35 5.85 5.02
CA VAL A 136 6.24 6.91 4.54
C VAL A 136 5.84 8.28 5.06
N ARG A 137 6.83 9.19 5.13
CA ARG A 137 6.56 10.62 5.15
C ARG A 137 6.30 11.10 3.73
N ARG A 138 5.19 11.82 3.54
CA ARG A 138 4.68 12.22 2.22
C ARG A 138 5.76 12.96 1.41
N GLY A 139 6.30 14.05 1.91
CA GLY A 139 7.23 14.90 1.16
C GLY A 139 8.50 14.19 0.69
N PRO A 140 9.28 13.54 1.56
CA PRO A 140 10.43 12.74 1.15
C PRO A 140 10.08 11.64 0.14
N ALA A 141 8.98 10.91 0.36
CA ALA A 141 8.56 9.83 -0.54
C ALA A 141 8.15 10.33 -1.93
N GLU A 142 7.42 11.45 -2.01
CA GLU A 142 7.05 12.08 -3.28
C GLU A 142 8.29 12.51 -4.06
N SER A 143 9.23 13.21 -3.40
CA SER A 143 10.47 13.67 -4.03
C SER A 143 11.35 12.49 -4.51
N ALA A 144 11.46 11.43 -3.74
CA ALA A 144 12.24 10.25 -4.11
C ALA A 144 11.57 9.47 -5.27
N ALA A 145 10.24 9.32 -5.23
CA ALA A 145 9.50 8.68 -6.30
C ALA A 145 9.65 9.41 -7.63
N ASP A 146 9.59 10.74 -7.63
CA ASP A 146 9.76 11.57 -8.83
C ASP A 146 11.15 11.39 -9.43
N ARG A 147 12.21 11.49 -8.64
CA ARG A 147 13.60 11.26 -9.11
C ARG A 147 13.76 9.87 -9.73
N LEU A 148 13.26 8.84 -9.09
CA LEU A 148 13.33 7.46 -9.60
C LEU A 148 12.57 7.30 -10.92
N LEU A 149 11.38 7.87 -11.03
CA LEU A 149 10.56 7.83 -12.24
C LEU A 149 11.25 8.53 -13.43
N GLU A 150 11.92 9.65 -13.18
CA GLU A 150 12.72 10.37 -14.19
C GLU A 150 13.85 9.51 -14.75
N THR A 151 14.45 8.64 -13.94
CA THR A 151 15.49 7.68 -14.39
C THR A 151 14.94 6.43 -15.07
N GLY A 152 13.62 6.30 -15.17
CA GLY A 152 12.97 5.13 -15.74
C GLY A 152 12.74 3.97 -14.76
N GLU A 153 13.01 4.14 -13.46
CA GLU A 153 12.71 3.12 -12.46
C GLU A 153 11.19 3.02 -12.25
N ARG A 154 10.69 1.79 -12.05
CA ARG A 154 9.26 1.50 -11.88
C ARG A 154 8.96 0.66 -10.64
N ARG A 155 10.02 0.07 -10.04
CA ARG A 155 9.87 -0.85 -8.91
C ARG A 155 9.78 -0.08 -7.59
N LEU A 156 8.77 -0.40 -6.79
CA LEU A 156 8.59 0.21 -5.47
C LEU A 156 9.79 -0.06 -4.53
N ARG A 157 10.45 -1.21 -4.66
CA ARG A 157 11.62 -1.55 -3.84
C ARG A 157 12.77 -0.53 -3.98
N ALA A 158 12.91 0.13 -5.12
CA ALA A 158 13.95 1.14 -5.34
C ALA A 158 13.80 2.34 -4.40
N LEU A 159 12.56 2.65 -4.00
CA LEU A 159 12.27 3.72 -3.04
C LEU A 159 12.98 3.53 -1.70
N LEU A 160 13.14 2.27 -1.25
CA LEU A 160 13.81 1.95 0.01
C LEU A 160 15.31 2.29 0.01
N GLY A 161 15.91 2.42 -1.15
CA GLY A 161 17.32 2.87 -1.31
C GLY A 161 17.49 4.39 -1.30
N GLU A 162 16.39 5.14 -1.48
CA GLU A 162 16.38 6.61 -1.53
C GLU A 162 15.96 7.28 -0.22
N LEU A 163 15.40 6.52 0.72
CA LEU A 163 14.83 7.02 1.97
C LEU A 163 15.60 6.52 3.19
N ASP A 164 15.54 7.29 4.27
CA ASP A 164 15.97 6.83 5.60
C ASP A 164 14.89 5.90 6.18
N VAL A 165 15.16 4.59 6.12
CA VAL A 165 14.18 3.52 6.39
C VAL A 165 14.39 2.90 7.77
N ASP A 166 13.32 2.81 8.57
CA ASP A 166 13.26 1.88 9.71
C ASP A 166 12.79 0.51 9.24
N VAL A 167 13.53 -0.55 9.60
CA VAL A 167 13.20 -1.92 9.23
C VAL A 167 12.74 -2.67 10.47
N ILE A 168 11.44 -2.94 10.55
CA ILE A 168 10.82 -3.62 11.69
C ILE A 168 10.99 -5.14 11.53
N PRO A 169 11.77 -5.80 12.41
CA PRO A 169 12.07 -7.22 12.27
C PRO A 169 10.87 -8.11 12.62
N PRO A 170 10.84 -9.37 12.13
CA PRO A 170 9.77 -10.34 12.39
C PRO A 170 9.46 -10.50 13.89
N ALA A 171 10.49 -10.58 14.73
CA ALA A 171 10.32 -10.73 16.19
C ALA A 171 9.51 -9.60 16.84
N THR A 172 9.37 -8.45 16.15
CA THR A 172 8.61 -7.29 16.64
C THR A 172 7.20 -7.27 16.09
N TRP A 173 7.02 -7.35 14.78
CA TRP A 173 5.70 -7.20 14.17
C TRP A 173 4.84 -8.46 14.27
N GLN A 174 5.46 -9.65 14.34
CA GLN A 174 4.73 -10.91 14.55
C GLN A 174 4.12 -11.06 15.95
N LEU A 175 4.43 -10.16 16.88
CA LEU A 175 3.69 -10.09 18.15
C LEU A 175 2.21 -9.73 17.93
N ASP A 176 1.92 -8.95 16.89
CA ASP A 176 0.56 -8.54 16.52
C ASP A 176 -0.05 -9.45 15.42
N ASP A 177 0.78 -10.18 14.70
CA ASP A 177 0.38 -11.05 13.58
C ASP A 177 1.27 -12.32 13.55
N PRO A 178 1.05 -13.27 14.46
CA PRO A 178 1.89 -14.48 14.58
C PRO A 178 1.89 -15.36 13.33
N THR A 179 0.85 -15.29 12.51
CA THR A 179 0.69 -16.10 11.29
C THR A 179 1.24 -15.42 10.04
N GLY A 180 1.59 -14.13 10.14
CA GLY A 180 2.15 -13.37 9.01
C GLY A 180 1.15 -13.02 7.91
N GLU A 181 -0.13 -12.93 8.27
CA GLU A 181 -1.21 -12.62 7.32
C GLU A 181 -1.01 -11.26 6.64
N THR A 182 -0.39 -10.29 7.33
CA THR A 182 -0.13 -8.94 6.80
C THR A 182 0.78 -8.95 5.57
N LEU A 183 1.66 -9.95 5.42
CA LEU A 183 2.58 -10.04 4.28
C LEU A 183 2.07 -10.98 3.17
N ARG A 184 0.85 -11.49 3.28
CA ARG A 184 0.25 -12.34 2.24
C ARG A 184 -0.41 -11.49 1.17
N ASP A 185 0.02 -11.68 -0.05
CA ASP A 185 -0.61 -11.18 -1.27
C ASP A 185 -1.35 -12.32 -1.99
N VAL A 186 -2.43 -11.98 -2.67
CA VAL A 186 -3.21 -12.92 -3.48
C VAL A 186 -2.74 -12.80 -4.93
N ASP A 187 -1.91 -13.72 -5.39
CA ASP A 187 -1.37 -13.72 -6.75
C ASP A 187 -2.08 -14.68 -7.70
N VAL A 188 -2.66 -15.74 -7.17
CA VAL A 188 -3.44 -16.74 -7.92
C VAL A 188 -4.73 -17.09 -7.16
N PRO A 189 -5.76 -17.65 -7.84
CA PRO A 189 -7.03 -18.01 -7.19
C PRO A 189 -6.90 -18.93 -5.96
N GLY A 190 -5.83 -19.74 -5.90
CA GLY A 190 -5.56 -20.62 -4.75
C GLY A 190 -5.09 -19.91 -3.48
N ASP A 191 -4.70 -18.64 -3.58
CA ASP A 191 -4.25 -17.83 -2.44
C ASP A 191 -5.42 -17.13 -1.72
N LEU A 192 -6.64 -17.19 -2.29
CA LEU A 192 -7.81 -16.58 -1.67
C LEU A 192 -8.03 -17.15 -0.27
N PRO A 193 -8.20 -16.30 0.74
CA PRO A 193 -8.52 -16.76 2.09
C PRO A 193 -9.89 -17.46 2.10
N VAL A 194 -9.96 -18.59 2.81
CA VAL A 194 -11.16 -19.44 2.93
C VAL A 194 -12.20 -18.78 3.83
#